data_1caebcd3402176dad13cbad428124399
#
_entry.id   1caebcd3402176dad13cbad428124399
#
_cell.length_a   1.000
_cell.length_b   1.000
_cell.length_c   1.000
_cell.angle_alpha   90.00
_cell.angle_beta   90.00
_cell.angle_gamma   90.00
#
_symmetry.space_group_name_H-M   'P 1'
#
loop_
_entity.id
_entity.type
_entity.pdbx_description
1 polymer ?
#
loop_
_entity_poly.entity_id
_entity_poly.type
_entity_poly.pdbx_seq_one_letter_code
_entity_poly.pdbx_strand_id
1 'polypeptide(L)' 'MRKSTERYNLSRSELQYLIDQWIFNEMDRLILADRLLNGLTLENLADKYGISVTSVKDRLYRAMDRLERHM' A
#
# COMPACT_ATOMS: atom_id res chain seq x y z
N MET A 1 -5.70 2.70 -19.04
CA MET A 1 -4.68 3.12 -18.09
C MET A 1 -4.44 2.06 -17.03
N ARG A 2 -3.20 1.83 -16.70
CA ARG A 2 -2.84 0.79 -15.74
C ARG A 2 -2.94 1.31 -14.31
N LYS A 3 -3.52 0.51 -13.44
CA LYS A 3 -3.66 0.85 -12.02
C LYS A 3 -2.80 -0.08 -11.18
N SER A 4 -2.45 0.38 -9.97
CA SER A 4 -1.62 -0.42 -9.06
C SER A 4 -2.24 -1.79 -8.76
N THR A 5 -3.56 -1.85 -8.66
CA THR A 5 -4.26 -3.10 -8.38
C THR A 5 -4.07 -4.15 -9.45
N GLU A 6 -3.81 -3.73 -10.69
CA GLU A 6 -3.60 -4.66 -11.80
C GLU A 6 -2.34 -5.49 -11.62
N ARG A 7 -1.38 -4.98 -10.87
CA ARG A 7 -0.13 -5.68 -10.60
C ARG A 7 -0.37 -7.05 -9.95
N TYR A 8 -1.42 -7.13 -9.12
CA TYR A 8 -1.71 -8.36 -8.38
C TYR A 8 -2.87 -9.14 -8.98
N ASN A 9 -3.44 -8.65 -10.06
CA ASN A 9 -4.57 -9.30 -10.71
C ASN A 9 -5.75 -9.50 -9.76
N LEU A 10 -5.99 -8.50 -8.91
CA LEU A 10 -7.05 -8.53 -7.90
C LEU A 10 -7.95 -7.32 -8.07
N SER A 11 -9.22 -7.47 -7.67
CA SER A 11 -10.13 -6.33 -7.62
C SER A 11 -9.76 -5.42 -6.45
N ARG A 12 -10.31 -4.19 -6.45
CA ARG A 12 -10.08 -3.26 -5.34
C ARG A 12 -10.56 -3.86 -4.03
N SER A 13 -11.73 -4.50 -4.03
CA SER A 13 -12.30 -5.11 -2.83
C SER A 13 -11.42 -6.23 -2.29
N GLU A 14 -10.93 -7.07 -3.18
CA GLU A 14 -10.06 -8.17 -2.78
C GLU A 14 -8.75 -7.65 -2.19
N LEU A 15 -8.16 -6.65 -2.82
CA LEU A 15 -6.91 -6.08 -2.35
C LEU A 15 -7.10 -5.39 -1.00
N GLN A 16 -8.19 -4.63 -0.85
CA GLN A 16 -8.50 -3.98 0.43
C GLN A 16 -8.68 -5.01 1.53
N TYR A 17 -9.37 -6.10 1.23
CA TYR A 17 -9.58 -7.17 2.21
C TYR A 17 -8.24 -7.77 2.66
N LEU A 18 -7.33 -8.04 1.72
CA LEU A 18 -6.03 -8.59 2.04
C LEU A 18 -5.20 -7.62 2.88
N ILE A 19 -5.24 -6.35 2.53
CA ILE A 19 -4.52 -5.33 3.30
C ILE A 19 -5.04 -5.30 4.74
N ASP A 20 -6.34 -5.28 4.92
CA ASP A 20 -6.94 -5.25 6.25
C ASP A 20 -6.65 -6.51 7.04
N GLN A 21 -6.57 -7.64 6.35
CA GLN A 21 -6.38 -8.94 7.00
C GLN A 21 -4.93 -9.14 7.45
N TRP A 22 -3.96 -8.71 6.66
CA TRP A 22 -2.57 -9.10 6.88
C TRP A 22 -1.63 -7.96 7.25
N ILE A 23 -2.03 -6.71 7.09
CA ILE A 23 -1.22 -5.55 7.46
C ILE A 23 -1.78 -5.01 8.77
N PHE A 24 -1.05 -5.23 9.86
CA PHE A 24 -1.58 -4.96 11.20
C PHE A 24 -1.32 -3.54 11.69
N ASN A 25 -0.26 -2.90 11.21
CA ASN A 25 0.04 -1.52 11.59
C ASN A 25 -0.88 -0.58 10.81
N GLU A 26 -1.58 0.31 11.53
CA GLU A 26 -2.56 1.20 10.89
C GLU A 26 -1.92 2.12 9.86
N MET A 27 -0.77 2.72 10.20
CA MET A 27 -0.08 3.61 9.27
C MET A 27 0.32 2.86 8.00
N ASP A 28 0.82 1.64 8.15
CA ASP A 28 1.21 0.83 7.00
C ASP A 28 0.01 0.48 6.13
N ARG A 29 -1.13 0.17 6.74
CA ARG A 29 -2.36 -0.09 5.99
C ARG A 29 -2.79 1.12 5.18
N LEU A 30 -2.78 2.30 5.81
CA LEU A 30 -3.20 3.53 5.14
C LEU A 30 -2.27 3.85 3.96
N ILE A 31 -0.98 3.76 4.17
CA ILE A 31 0.01 4.05 3.13
C ILE A 31 -0.13 3.07 1.97
N LEU A 32 -0.24 1.79 2.30
CA LEU A 32 -0.35 0.75 1.28
C LEU A 32 -1.65 0.90 0.47
N ALA A 33 -2.77 1.15 1.15
CA ALA A 33 -4.04 1.36 0.47
C ALA A 33 -3.99 2.58 -0.44
N ASP A 34 -3.45 3.69 0.05
CA ASP A 34 -3.33 4.90 -0.76
C ASP A 34 -2.46 4.67 -1.98
N ARG A 35 -1.39 3.90 -1.82
CA ARG A 35 -0.49 3.61 -2.94
C ARG A 35 -1.14 2.69 -3.97
N LEU A 36 -1.72 1.59 -3.52
CA LEU A 36 -2.22 0.55 -4.42
C LEU A 36 -3.62 0.83 -4.96
N LEU A 37 -4.48 1.40 -4.13
CA LEU A 37 -5.87 1.62 -4.50
C LEU A 37 -6.12 3.01 -5.06
N ASN A 38 -5.43 4.01 -4.54
CA ASN A 38 -5.67 5.41 -4.93
C ASN A 38 -4.57 5.99 -5.80
N GLY A 39 -3.48 5.27 -6.00
CA GLY A 39 -2.43 5.67 -6.93
C GLY A 39 -1.58 6.86 -6.50
N LEU A 40 -1.49 7.14 -5.20
CA LEU A 40 -0.68 8.24 -4.73
C LEU A 40 0.80 7.98 -4.97
N THR A 41 1.54 9.05 -5.27
CA THR A 41 2.99 8.96 -5.42
C THR A 41 3.64 8.89 -4.05
N LEU A 42 4.92 8.51 -4.03
CA LEU A 42 5.68 8.46 -2.78
C LEU A 42 5.76 9.84 -2.12
N GLU A 43 5.95 10.88 -2.93
CA GLU A 43 5.98 12.25 -2.44
C GLU A 43 4.64 12.66 -1.83
N ASN A 44 3.55 12.30 -2.49
CA ASN A 44 2.21 12.60 -1.97
C ASN A 44 1.98 11.90 -0.63
N LEU A 45 2.43 10.67 -0.51
CA LEU A 45 2.30 9.91 0.72
C LEU A 45 3.13 10.53 1.84
N ALA A 46 4.36 10.92 1.54
CA ALA A 46 5.24 11.57 2.51
C ALA A 46 4.59 12.86 3.03
N ASP A 47 4.03 13.64 2.12
CA ASP A 47 3.37 14.89 2.45
C ASP A 47 2.13 14.66 3.31
N LYS A 48 1.30 13.71 2.88
CA LYS A 48 0.02 13.42 3.54
C LYS A 48 0.22 12.94 4.97
N TYR A 49 1.23 12.12 5.21
CA TYR A 49 1.44 11.50 6.52
C TYR A 49 2.55 12.15 7.33
N GLY A 50 3.19 13.19 6.79
CA GLY A 50 4.20 13.94 7.53
C GLY A 50 5.47 13.17 7.82
N ILE A 51 5.88 12.30 6.90
CA ILE A 51 7.10 11.50 7.04
C ILE A 51 7.96 11.66 5.79
N SER A 52 9.18 11.19 5.85
CA SER A 52 10.09 11.30 4.70
C SER A 52 9.72 10.28 3.62
N VAL A 53 10.16 10.56 2.38
CA VAL A 53 9.98 9.62 1.28
C VAL A 53 10.67 8.29 1.58
N THR A 54 11.83 8.34 2.22
CA THR A 54 12.55 7.12 2.62
C THR A 54 11.72 6.27 3.58
N SER A 55 11.06 6.91 4.55
CA SER A 55 10.18 6.22 5.48
C SER A 55 8.99 5.59 4.75
N VAL A 56 8.41 6.32 3.78
CA VAL A 56 7.32 5.77 2.97
C VAL A 56 7.78 4.52 2.25
N LYS A 57 8.94 4.57 1.62
CA LYS A 57 9.48 3.42 0.89
C LYS A 57 9.67 2.22 1.81
N ASP A 58 10.26 2.43 2.98
CA ASP A 58 10.49 1.36 3.94
C ASP A 58 9.18 0.69 4.34
N ARG A 59 8.19 1.49 4.70
CA ARG A 59 6.89 0.96 5.11
C ARG A 59 6.21 0.22 3.98
N LEU A 60 6.25 0.79 2.77
CA LEU A 60 5.63 0.18 1.61
C LEU A 60 6.26 -1.17 1.28
N TYR A 61 7.58 -1.22 1.23
CA TYR A 61 8.26 -2.46 0.84
C TYR A 61 8.02 -3.57 1.84
N ARG A 62 8.05 -3.25 3.12
CA ARG A 62 7.76 -4.24 4.16
C ARG A 62 6.31 -4.71 4.11
N ALA A 63 5.39 -3.76 3.92
CA ALA A 63 3.97 -4.10 3.85
C ALA A 63 3.67 -4.92 2.61
N MET A 64 4.23 -4.53 1.46
CA MET A 64 4.04 -5.27 0.22
C MET A 64 4.61 -6.66 0.30
N ASP A 65 5.78 -6.81 0.92
CA ASP A 65 6.40 -8.12 1.10
C ASP A 65 5.48 -9.03 1.92
N ARG A 66 4.95 -8.51 3.02
CA ARG A 66 4.03 -9.28 3.86
C ARG A 66 2.77 -9.64 3.09
N LEU A 67 2.21 -8.69 2.34
CA LEU A 67 1.00 -8.93 1.58
C LEU A 67 1.22 -10.02 0.53
N GLU A 68 2.33 -9.97 -0.18
CA GLU A 68 2.62 -10.91 -1.25
C GLU A 68 2.83 -12.34 -0.72
N ARG A 69 3.23 -12.48 0.52
CA ARG A 69 3.36 -13.81 1.13
C ARG A 69 2.02 -14.50 1.33
N HIS A 70 0.94 -13.73 1.34
CA HIS A 70 -0.41 -14.25 1.59
C HIS A 70 -1.26 -14.28 0.33
N MET A 71 -0.65 -14.08 -0.80
CA MET A 71 -1.28 -14.22 -2.09
C MET A 71 -0.92 -15.55 -2.71
#